data_edaec718e221830d85f7e5062f53e0c7
#
_entry.id   edaec718e221830d85f7e5062f53e0c7
#
_cell.length_a   1.000
_cell.length_b   1.000
_cell.length_c   1.000
_cell.angle_alpha   90.00
_cell.angle_beta   90.00
_cell.angle_gamma   90.00
#
_symmetry.space_group_name_H-M   'P 1'
#
loop_
_entity.id
_entity.type
_entity.pdbx_description
1 polymer ?
#
loop_
_entity_poly.entity_id
_entity_poly.type
_entity_poly.pdbx_seq_one_letter_code
_entity_poly.pdbx_strand_id
1 'polypeptide(L)'
;SALTILQQLKSEGSQAEQAKYALLYSEALDKNHIKATNDSLIRRAWEYYKHHPKDLRRQCKTLYYWGKVKLRTGDKPGALRLYLKVEEKLKDTNEPYYAGLLYSQIGEVYYDQMNYSRAYHYFREARNNFRQSDNTREETEATLDMAAATFNSKDMEKAMRLYSAALDLADEHKYDKLAKASLT
;
A
#
# COMPACT_ATOMS: atom_id res chain seq x y z
N SER A 1 -21.75 5.99 5.53
CA SER A 1 -20.34 5.73 5.25
C SER A 1 -19.92 6.41 3.94
N ALA A 2 -18.61 6.61 3.72
CA ALA A 2 -18.11 7.16 2.45
C ALA A 2 -18.58 6.34 1.23
N LEU A 3 -18.69 5.02 1.38
CA LEU A 3 -19.22 4.13 0.34
C LEU A 3 -20.68 4.43 -0.02
N THR A 4 -21.52 4.71 0.96
CA THR A 4 -22.95 5.05 0.73
C THR A 4 -23.08 6.33 -0.07
N ILE A 5 -22.27 7.35 0.25
CA ILE A 5 -22.23 8.61 -0.48
C ILE A 5 -21.73 8.40 -1.91
N LEU A 6 -20.67 7.61 -2.09
CA LEU A 6 -20.12 7.29 -3.40
C LEU A 6 -21.11 6.47 -4.26
N GLN A 7 -21.91 5.58 -3.66
CA GLN A 7 -22.95 4.85 -4.39
C GLN A 7 -24.07 5.74 -4.93
N GLN A 8 -24.38 6.82 -4.20
CA GLN A 8 -25.38 7.83 -4.61
C GLN A 8 -24.85 8.74 -5.73
N LEU A 9 -23.53 8.96 -5.80
CA LEU A 9 -22.85 9.78 -6.82
C LEU A 9 -22.60 9.02 -8.15
N LYS A 10 -23.33 7.95 -8.41
CA LYS A 10 -23.18 7.11 -9.60
C LYS A 10 -23.38 7.91 -10.90
N SER A 11 -22.29 8.43 -11.35
CA SER A 11 -21.81 8.85 -12.65
C SER A 11 -22.83 9.30 -13.72
N GLU A 12 -23.44 10.45 -13.54
CA GLU A 12 -23.85 11.33 -14.61
C GLU A 12 -22.86 12.51 -14.63
N GLY A 13 -21.67 12.36 -15.22
CA GLY A 13 -20.65 13.40 -15.19
C GLY A 13 -19.63 13.26 -16.31
N SER A 14 -18.76 14.25 -16.43
CA SER A 14 -17.63 14.25 -17.34
C SER A 14 -16.74 13.01 -17.15
N GLN A 15 -15.92 12.67 -18.15
CA GLN A 15 -14.96 11.56 -18.05
C GLN A 15 -14.00 11.71 -16.84
N ALA A 16 -13.65 12.96 -16.52
CA ALA A 16 -12.83 13.27 -15.34
C ALA A 16 -13.52 12.90 -14.02
N GLU A 17 -14.79 13.23 -13.89
CA GLU A 17 -15.59 12.92 -12.69
C GLU A 17 -15.83 11.42 -12.55
N GLN A 18 -16.10 10.73 -13.67
CA GLN A 18 -16.22 9.27 -13.71
C GLN A 18 -14.90 8.57 -13.29
N ALA A 19 -13.77 9.05 -13.77
CA ALA A 19 -12.46 8.52 -13.41
C ALA A 19 -12.13 8.77 -11.92
N LYS A 20 -12.42 9.97 -11.42
CA LYS A 20 -12.27 10.32 -10.00
C LYS A 20 -13.16 9.44 -9.12
N TYR A 21 -14.42 9.27 -9.49
CA TYR A 21 -15.34 8.37 -8.81
C TYR A 21 -14.79 6.93 -8.76
N ALA A 22 -14.37 6.39 -9.91
CA ALA A 22 -13.87 5.02 -10.01
C ALA A 22 -12.63 4.79 -9.12
N LEU A 23 -11.71 5.75 -9.06
CA LEU A 23 -10.55 5.71 -8.19
C LEU A 23 -10.94 5.75 -6.70
N LEU A 24 -11.76 6.73 -6.30
CA LEU A 24 -12.19 6.90 -4.91
C LEU A 24 -13.02 5.71 -4.41
N TYR A 25 -13.86 5.14 -5.27
CA TYR A 25 -14.65 3.96 -4.91
C TYR A 25 -13.77 2.73 -4.72
N SER A 26 -12.76 2.54 -5.59
CA SER A 26 -11.78 1.44 -5.45
C SER A 26 -10.94 1.58 -4.18
N GLU A 27 -10.52 2.80 -3.84
CA GLU A 27 -9.84 3.11 -2.58
C GLU A 27 -10.75 2.81 -1.37
N ALA A 28 -12.01 3.23 -1.44
CA ALA A 28 -12.97 3.01 -0.36
C ALA A 28 -13.29 1.51 -0.15
N LEU A 29 -13.39 0.73 -1.22
CA LEU A 29 -13.53 -0.73 -1.12
C LEU A 29 -12.34 -1.35 -0.40
N ASP A 30 -11.11 -0.96 -0.77
CA ASP A 30 -9.91 -1.49 -0.14
C ASP A 30 -9.85 -1.16 1.35
N LYS A 31 -10.06 0.10 1.72
CA LYS A 31 -10.04 0.58 3.13
C LYS A 31 -11.13 -0.04 4.01
N ASN A 32 -12.25 -0.45 3.44
CA ASN A 32 -13.32 -1.14 4.15
C ASN A 32 -13.23 -2.68 4.03
N HIS A 33 -12.11 -3.22 3.53
CA HIS A 33 -11.89 -4.66 3.33
C HIS A 33 -12.96 -5.35 2.47
N ILE A 34 -13.66 -4.60 1.62
CA ILE A 34 -14.66 -5.13 0.70
C ILE A 34 -13.96 -5.63 -0.56
N LYS A 35 -14.19 -6.88 -0.91
CA LYS A 35 -13.58 -7.49 -2.09
C LYS A 35 -14.21 -6.92 -3.37
N ALA A 36 -13.39 -6.33 -4.23
CA ALA A 36 -13.79 -6.08 -5.61
C ALA A 36 -13.88 -7.43 -6.36
N THR A 37 -14.95 -7.64 -7.10
CA THR A 37 -15.18 -8.88 -7.85
C THR A 37 -14.47 -8.90 -9.20
N ASN A 38 -14.12 -7.73 -9.72
CA ASN A 38 -13.40 -7.56 -10.98
C ASN A 38 -12.70 -6.19 -11.03
N ASP A 39 -11.92 -5.95 -12.06
CA ASP A 39 -11.12 -4.75 -12.24
C ASP A 39 -11.74 -3.67 -13.16
N SER A 40 -12.99 -3.86 -13.62
CA SER A 40 -13.62 -2.99 -14.62
C SER A 40 -13.71 -1.52 -14.16
N LEU A 41 -14.00 -1.31 -12.88
CA LEU A 41 -14.14 0.03 -12.31
C LEU A 41 -12.79 0.77 -12.29
N ILE A 42 -11.76 0.16 -11.71
CA ILE A 42 -10.44 0.80 -11.59
C ILE A 42 -9.76 0.96 -12.95
N ARG A 43 -10.02 0.05 -13.91
CA ARG A 43 -9.56 0.21 -15.29
C ARG A 43 -10.13 1.45 -15.94
N ARG A 44 -11.39 1.81 -15.69
CA ARG A 44 -12.00 3.06 -16.18
C ARG A 44 -11.22 4.28 -15.69
N ALA A 45 -10.81 4.29 -14.39
CA ALA A 45 -9.96 5.36 -13.87
C ALA A 45 -8.61 5.41 -14.63
N TRP A 46 -7.99 4.24 -14.86
CA TRP A 46 -6.72 4.17 -15.58
C TRP A 46 -6.84 4.66 -17.04
N GLU A 47 -7.89 4.28 -17.77
CA GLU A 47 -8.11 4.73 -19.14
C GLU A 47 -8.13 6.27 -19.27
N TYR A 48 -8.63 6.96 -18.23
CA TYR A 48 -8.58 8.42 -18.18
C TYR A 48 -7.18 8.92 -17.75
N TYR A 49 -6.66 8.47 -16.59
CA TYR A 49 -5.43 9.06 -16.03
C TYR A 49 -4.17 8.75 -16.82
N LYS A 50 -4.10 7.66 -17.60
CA LYS A 50 -2.95 7.36 -18.48
C LYS A 50 -2.66 8.46 -19.51
N HIS A 51 -3.68 9.23 -19.90
CA HIS A 51 -3.58 10.35 -20.83
C HIS A 51 -3.38 11.71 -20.13
N HIS A 52 -3.23 11.72 -18.81
CA HIS A 52 -3.02 12.93 -18.01
C HIS A 52 -1.68 12.86 -17.26
N PRO A 53 -0.53 12.99 -17.96
CA PRO A 53 0.81 12.76 -17.37
C PRO A 53 1.15 13.73 -16.24
N LYS A 54 0.52 14.91 -16.19
CA LYS A 54 0.71 15.87 -15.07
C LYS A 54 0.06 15.40 -13.76
N ASP A 55 -0.86 14.45 -13.81
CA ASP A 55 -1.55 13.92 -12.62
C ASP A 55 -0.92 12.61 -12.14
N LEU A 56 0.39 12.68 -11.90
CA LEU A 56 1.21 11.53 -11.52
C LEU A 56 0.68 10.83 -10.25
N ARG A 57 0.22 11.62 -9.27
CA ARG A 57 -0.32 11.09 -8.02
C ARG A 57 -1.54 10.20 -8.24
N ARG A 58 -2.51 10.63 -9.09
CA ARG A 58 -3.69 9.80 -9.41
C ARG A 58 -3.35 8.62 -10.29
N GLN A 59 -2.36 8.75 -11.19
CA GLN A 59 -1.83 7.61 -11.94
C GLN A 59 -1.27 6.54 -11.01
N CYS A 60 -0.40 6.91 -10.05
CA CYS A 60 0.18 5.98 -9.07
C CYS A 60 -0.91 5.32 -8.22
N LYS A 61 -1.83 6.11 -7.66
CA LYS A 61 -2.96 5.58 -6.89
C LYS A 61 -3.81 4.59 -7.70
N THR A 62 -4.10 4.91 -8.96
CA THR A 62 -4.92 4.05 -9.80
C THR A 62 -4.24 2.70 -10.06
N LEU A 63 -2.97 2.72 -10.44
CA LEU A 63 -2.19 1.49 -10.65
C LEU A 63 -2.04 0.68 -9.35
N TYR A 64 -1.83 1.35 -8.21
CA TYR A 64 -1.73 0.71 -6.90
C TYR A 64 -3.03 -0.05 -6.54
N TYR A 65 -4.18 0.63 -6.60
CA TYR A 65 -5.46 -0.03 -6.29
C TYR A 65 -5.85 -1.09 -7.33
N TRP A 66 -5.44 -0.92 -8.58
CA TRP A 66 -5.60 -1.98 -9.57
C TRP A 66 -4.76 -3.21 -9.23
N GLY A 67 -3.52 -3.03 -8.77
CA GLY A 67 -2.70 -4.11 -8.23
C GLY A 67 -3.37 -4.83 -7.06
N LYS A 68 -3.96 -4.08 -6.11
CA LYS A 68 -4.74 -4.65 -4.99
C LYS A 68 -5.91 -5.51 -5.49
N VAL A 69 -6.65 -5.05 -6.50
CA VAL A 69 -7.74 -5.85 -7.10
C VAL A 69 -7.18 -7.11 -7.75
N LYS A 70 -6.05 -7.02 -8.49
CA LYS A 70 -5.39 -8.18 -9.10
C LYS A 70 -4.96 -9.22 -8.06
N LEU A 71 -4.39 -8.80 -6.94
CA LEU A 71 -4.04 -9.71 -5.84
C LEU A 71 -5.28 -10.45 -5.31
N ARG A 72 -6.37 -9.71 -5.06
CA ARG A 72 -7.62 -10.28 -4.54
C ARG A 72 -8.31 -11.24 -5.50
N THR A 73 -8.09 -11.08 -6.80
CA THR A 73 -8.59 -11.99 -7.84
C THR A 73 -7.61 -13.11 -8.20
N GLY A 74 -6.47 -13.21 -7.49
CA GLY A 74 -5.48 -14.28 -7.67
C GLY A 74 -4.43 -14.02 -8.75
N ASP A 75 -4.49 -12.89 -9.46
CA ASP A 75 -3.52 -12.52 -10.50
C ASP A 75 -2.28 -11.83 -9.88
N LYS A 76 -1.49 -12.60 -9.11
CA LYS A 76 -0.25 -12.11 -8.48
C LYS A 76 0.76 -11.54 -9.48
N PRO A 77 1.03 -12.19 -10.65
CA PRO A 77 1.93 -11.60 -11.66
C PRO A 77 1.40 -10.28 -12.24
N GLY A 78 0.09 -10.18 -12.46
CA GLY A 78 -0.56 -8.94 -12.91
C GLY A 78 -0.43 -7.82 -11.90
N ALA A 79 -0.62 -8.10 -10.61
CA ALA A 79 -0.42 -7.15 -9.53
C ALA A 79 1.03 -6.64 -9.49
N LEU A 80 2.00 -7.56 -9.52
CA LEU A 80 3.42 -7.19 -9.48
C LEU A 80 3.81 -6.28 -10.65
N ARG A 81 3.34 -6.58 -11.87
CA ARG A 81 3.58 -5.71 -13.04
C ARG A 81 3.03 -4.29 -12.84
N LEU A 82 1.87 -4.15 -12.21
CA LEU A 82 1.28 -2.84 -11.92
C LEU A 82 2.08 -2.10 -10.84
N TYR A 83 2.49 -2.79 -9.79
CA TYR A 83 3.30 -2.21 -8.72
C TYR A 83 4.68 -1.74 -9.20
N LEU A 84 5.36 -2.49 -10.06
CA LEU A 84 6.63 -2.06 -10.66
C LEU A 84 6.47 -0.80 -11.53
N LYS A 85 5.32 -0.63 -12.21
CA LYS A 85 5.00 0.63 -12.91
C LYS A 85 4.79 1.80 -11.94
N VAL A 86 4.20 1.55 -10.77
CA VAL A 86 4.08 2.59 -9.73
C VAL A 86 5.44 2.94 -9.18
N GLU A 87 6.28 1.95 -8.89
CA GLU A 87 7.65 2.16 -8.38
C GLU A 87 8.45 3.07 -9.31
N GLU A 88 8.40 2.82 -10.63
CA GLU A 88 9.06 3.67 -11.62
C GLU A 88 8.58 5.12 -11.55
N LYS A 89 7.26 5.31 -11.45
CA LYS A 89 6.66 6.65 -11.39
C LYS A 89 6.89 7.38 -10.07
N LEU A 90 6.99 6.66 -8.96
CA LEU A 90 7.21 7.26 -7.64
C LEU A 90 8.61 7.84 -7.48
N LYS A 91 9.59 7.43 -8.30
CA LYS A 91 10.95 8.02 -8.29
C LYS A 91 10.94 9.52 -8.56
N ASP A 92 9.94 10.00 -9.29
CA ASP A 92 9.77 11.41 -9.64
C ASP A 92 8.84 12.16 -8.66
N THR A 93 8.49 11.53 -7.54
CA THR A 93 7.59 12.11 -6.54
C THR A 93 8.25 12.10 -5.15
N ASN A 94 7.86 13.04 -4.31
CA ASN A 94 8.22 13.03 -2.89
C ASN A 94 7.00 12.58 -2.05
N GLU A 95 6.63 11.30 -2.18
CA GLU A 95 5.45 10.72 -1.53
C GLU A 95 5.84 9.47 -0.70
N PRO A 96 6.64 9.61 0.38
CA PRO A 96 7.21 8.47 1.10
C PRO A 96 6.15 7.55 1.69
N TYR A 97 5.03 8.05 2.18
CA TYR A 97 3.95 7.18 2.69
C TYR A 97 3.41 6.22 1.61
N TYR A 98 3.15 6.73 0.40
CA TYR A 98 2.67 5.88 -0.70
C TYR A 98 3.75 4.94 -1.22
N ALA A 99 5.02 5.34 -1.19
CA ALA A 99 6.13 4.44 -1.50
C ALA A 99 6.22 3.30 -0.48
N GLY A 100 6.05 3.60 0.81
CA GLY A 100 5.99 2.61 1.88
C GLY A 100 4.89 1.58 1.64
N LEU A 101 3.66 2.04 1.37
CA LEU A 101 2.53 1.16 1.04
C LEU A 101 2.81 0.28 -0.18
N LEU A 102 3.40 0.85 -1.23
CA LEU A 102 3.75 0.12 -2.44
C LEU A 102 4.77 -0.99 -2.15
N TYR A 103 5.86 -0.64 -1.46
CA TYR A 103 6.93 -1.58 -1.15
C TYR A 103 6.47 -2.70 -0.23
N SER A 104 5.56 -2.44 0.72
CA SER A 104 4.91 -3.49 1.50
C SER A 104 4.18 -4.49 0.61
N GLN A 105 3.38 -4.00 -0.35
CA GLN A 105 2.65 -4.88 -1.26
C GLN A 105 3.56 -5.70 -2.18
N ILE A 106 4.65 -5.13 -2.66
CA ILE A 106 5.64 -5.87 -3.47
C ILE A 106 6.33 -6.93 -2.59
N GLY A 107 6.68 -6.56 -1.36
CA GLY A 107 7.26 -7.48 -0.37
C GLY A 107 6.37 -8.67 -0.09
N GLU A 108 5.07 -8.45 0.15
CA GLU A 108 4.07 -9.51 0.33
C GLU A 108 4.01 -10.46 -0.88
N VAL A 109 4.02 -9.94 -2.10
CA VAL A 109 4.02 -10.78 -3.31
C VAL A 109 5.25 -11.68 -3.36
N TYR A 110 6.44 -11.16 -3.06
CA TYR A 110 7.66 -11.97 -3.03
C TYR A 110 7.69 -12.95 -1.85
N TYR A 111 7.14 -12.55 -0.70
CA TYR A 111 7.00 -13.43 0.46
C TYR A 111 6.12 -14.64 0.15
N ASP A 112 4.98 -14.43 -0.49
CA ASP A 112 4.08 -15.48 -0.95
C ASP A 112 4.72 -16.42 -1.99
N GLN A 113 5.70 -15.91 -2.76
CA GLN A 113 6.51 -16.70 -3.68
C GLN A 113 7.69 -17.41 -2.99
N MET A 114 7.77 -17.34 -1.65
CA MET A 114 8.89 -17.85 -0.84
C MET A 114 10.25 -17.22 -1.21
N ASN A 115 10.25 -16.09 -1.92
CA ASN A 115 11.45 -15.32 -2.21
C ASN A 115 11.74 -14.34 -1.05
N TYR A 116 12.12 -14.92 0.08
CA TYR A 116 12.28 -14.18 1.33
C TYR A 116 13.37 -13.09 1.27
N SER A 117 14.39 -13.29 0.45
CA SER A 117 15.46 -12.29 0.26
C SER A 117 14.91 -11.02 -0.40
N ARG A 118 14.11 -11.16 -1.47
CA ARG A 118 13.46 -10.01 -2.11
C ARG A 118 12.37 -9.41 -1.22
N ALA A 119 11.59 -10.24 -0.55
CA ALA A 119 10.58 -9.78 0.40
C ALA A 119 11.21 -8.89 1.48
N TYR A 120 12.29 -9.36 2.12
CA TYR A 120 13.05 -8.58 3.09
C TYR A 120 13.53 -7.24 2.54
N HIS A 121 14.07 -7.23 1.32
CA HIS A 121 14.52 -5.98 0.68
C HIS A 121 13.37 -4.97 0.56
N TYR A 122 12.22 -5.38 0.02
CA TYR A 122 11.08 -4.49 -0.16
C TYR A 122 10.43 -4.07 1.15
N PHE A 123 10.33 -4.95 2.14
CA PHE A 123 9.87 -4.57 3.49
C PHE A 123 10.80 -3.57 4.17
N ARG A 124 12.11 -3.67 3.95
CA ARG A 124 13.08 -2.68 4.43
C ARG A 124 12.86 -1.32 3.78
N GLU A 125 12.64 -1.28 2.47
CA GLU A 125 12.31 -0.03 1.77
C GLU A 125 10.97 0.55 2.26
N ALA A 126 9.96 -0.30 2.51
CA ALA A 126 8.69 0.11 3.12
C ALA A 126 8.90 0.77 4.48
N ARG A 127 9.62 0.10 5.38
CA ARG A 127 9.96 0.61 6.71
C ARG A 127 10.66 1.98 6.64
N ASN A 128 11.66 2.13 5.77
CA ASN A 128 12.40 3.38 5.63
C ASN A 128 11.49 4.53 5.18
N ASN A 129 10.58 4.26 4.26
CA ASN A 129 9.63 5.24 3.74
C ASN A 129 8.55 5.60 4.78
N PHE A 130 8.08 4.65 5.57
CA PHE A 130 7.14 4.93 6.67
C PHE A 130 7.80 5.76 7.77
N ARG A 131 9.06 5.46 8.11
CA ARG A 131 9.85 6.29 9.04
C ARG A 131 10.01 7.72 8.52
N GLN A 132 10.33 7.90 7.24
CA GLN A 132 10.47 9.24 6.62
C GLN A 132 9.15 10.03 6.63
N SER A 133 8.01 9.37 6.70
CA SER A 133 6.68 9.97 6.70
C SER A 133 6.01 9.98 8.09
N ASP A 134 6.76 9.69 9.15
CA ASP A 134 6.32 9.66 10.55
C ASP A 134 5.11 8.72 10.79
N ASN A 135 5.06 7.59 10.09
CA ASN A 135 4.01 6.58 10.22
C ASN A 135 4.50 5.38 11.03
N THR A 136 4.61 5.55 12.33
CA THR A 136 5.19 4.56 13.27
C THR A 136 4.45 3.22 13.26
N ARG A 137 3.14 3.22 13.09
CA ARG A 137 2.37 1.97 13.01
C ARG A 137 2.78 1.13 11.80
N GLU A 138 2.79 1.73 10.63
CA GLU A 138 3.16 1.06 9.39
C GLU A 138 4.66 0.71 9.37
N GLU A 139 5.51 1.54 10.01
CA GLU A 139 6.92 1.22 10.23
C GLU A 139 7.09 -0.05 11.08
N THR A 140 6.30 -0.19 12.15
CA THR A 140 6.27 -1.37 13.01
C THR A 140 5.82 -2.60 12.22
N GLU A 141 4.73 -2.49 11.46
CA GLU A 141 4.21 -3.57 10.61
C GLU A 141 5.28 -4.02 9.59
N ALA A 142 5.93 -3.08 8.89
CA ALA A 142 7.00 -3.43 7.95
C ALA A 142 8.22 -4.06 8.63
N THR A 143 8.52 -3.69 9.89
CA THR A 143 9.61 -4.30 10.67
C THR A 143 9.27 -5.75 11.06
N LEU A 144 8.00 -6.03 11.39
CA LEU A 144 7.51 -7.39 11.62
C LEU A 144 7.58 -8.25 10.35
N ASP A 145 7.23 -7.68 9.21
CA ASP A 145 7.31 -8.37 7.91
C ASP A 145 8.77 -8.71 7.54
N MET A 146 9.71 -7.79 7.82
CA MET A 146 11.15 -8.07 7.70
C MET A 146 11.58 -9.23 8.61
N ALA A 147 11.11 -9.24 9.86
CA ALA A 147 11.40 -10.31 10.81
C ALA A 147 10.87 -11.65 10.31
N ALA A 148 9.63 -11.70 9.83
CA ALA A 148 9.02 -12.89 9.27
C ALA A 148 9.77 -13.41 8.03
N ALA A 149 10.18 -12.54 7.11
CA ALA A 149 10.98 -12.92 5.95
C ALA A 149 12.36 -13.48 6.37
N THR A 150 12.98 -12.87 7.39
CA THR A 150 14.28 -13.30 7.93
C THR A 150 14.16 -14.66 8.63
N PHE A 151 13.10 -14.85 9.42
CA PHE A 151 12.80 -16.13 10.08
C PHE A 151 12.66 -17.28 9.08
N ASN A 152 11.89 -17.06 8.00
CA ASN A 152 11.71 -18.05 6.95
C ASN A 152 12.98 -18.30 6.12
N SER A 153 13.94 -17.36 6.12
CA SER A 153 15.29 -17.55 5.58
C SER A 153 16.21 -18.30 6.54
N LYS A 154 15.71 -18.73 7.71
CA LYS A 154 16.46 -19.47 8.77
C LYS A 154 17.55 -18.65 9.48
N ASP A 155 17.55 -17.33 9.38
CA ASP A 155 18.42 -16.43 10.15
C ASP A 155 17.71 -16.02 11.46
N MET A 156 17.73 -16.94 12.42
CA MET A 156 17.01 -16.80 13.70
C MET A 156 17.48 -15.61 14.53
N GLU A 157 18.80 -15.39 14.58
CA GLU A 157 19.37 -14.31 15.39
C GLU A 157 18.94 -12.94 14.87
N LYS A 158 19.01 -12.74 13.56
CA LYS A 158 18.54 -11.50 12.91
C LYS A 158 17.04 -11.33 13.04
N ALA A 159 16.26 -12.42 12.92
CA ALA A 159 14.81 -12.36 13.09
C ALA A 159 14.43 -11.92 14.51
N MET A 160 15.07 -12.47 15.54
CA MET A 160 14.84 -12.07 16.94
C MET A 160 15.14 -10.60 17.18
N ARG A 161 16.26 -10.08 16.63
CA ARG A 161 16.58 -8.64 16.73
C ARG A 161 15.52 -7.77 16.09
N LEU A 162 14.97 -8.18 14.92
CA LEU A 162 13.93 -7.44 14.24
C LEU A 162 12.59 -7.48 14.99
N TYR A 163 12.22 -8.62 15.58
CA TYR A 163 11.04 -8.72 16.44
C TYR A 163 11.16 -7.82 17.67
N SER A 164 12.33 -7.77 18.32
CA SER A 164 12.58 -6.85 19.45
C SER A 164 12.43 -5.40 19.02
N ALA A 165 13.04 -5.01 17.89
CA ALA A 165 12.93 -3.65 17.37
C ALA A 165 11.47 -3.25 17.03
N ALA A 166 10.66 -4.19 16.56
CA ALA A 166 9.24 -3.93 16.31
C ALA A 166 8.44 -3.74 17.61
N LEU A 167 8.78 -4.47 18.67
CA LEU A 167 8.19 -4.27 20.00
C LEU A 167 8.55 -2.89 20.56
N ASP A 168 9.81 -2.49 20.48
CA ASP A 168 10.26 -1.17 20.93
C ASP A 168 9.49 -0.04 20.22
N LEU A 169 9.34 -0.12 18.89
CA LEU A 169 8.54 0.83 18.10
C LEU A 169 7.05 0.84 18.52
N ALA A 170 6.48 -0.34 18.80
CA ALA A 170 5.08 -0.44 19.22
C ALA A 170 4.86 0.20 20.60
N ASP A 171 5.80 0.03 21.53
CA ASP A 171 5.73 0.61 22.87
C ASP A 171 5.90 2.14 22.79
N GLU A 172 6.86 2.65 22.04
CA GLU A 172 7.00 4.09 21.79
C GLU A 172 5.70 4.69 21.25
N HIS A 173 5.08 4.06 20.24
CA HIS A 173 3.83 4.54 19.67
C HIS A 173 2.66 4.53 20.67
N LYS A 174 2.62 3.56 21.57
CA LYS A 174 1.63 3.49 22.65
C LYS A 174 1.81 4.64 23.65
N TYR A 175 3.05 4.92 24.04
CA TYR A 175 3.36 6.06 24.91
C TYR A 175 2.99 7.39 24.26
N ASP A 176 3.29 7.60 22.97
CA ASP A 176 2.94 8.80 22.25
C ASP A 176 1.42 9.04 22.19
N LYS A 177 0.64 7.98 21.96
CA LYS A 177 -0.82 8.06 21.98
C LYS A 177 -1.37 8.43 23.36
N LEU A 178 -0.81 7.82 24.41
CA LEU A 178 -1.22 8.10 25.79
C LEU A 178 -0.85 9.53 26.19
N ALA A 179 0.35 10.01 25.84
CA ALA A 179 0.78 11.36 26.10
C ALA A 179 -0.12 12.40 25.42
N LYS A 180 -0.46 12.18 24.14
CA LYS A 180 -1.39 13.06 23.40
C LYS A 180 -2.81 13.06 23.99
N ALA A 181 -3.30 11.90 24.45
CA ALA A 181 -4.63 11.80 25.07
C ALA A 181 -4.70 12.44 26.45
N SER A 182 -3.58 12.59 27.17
CA SER A 182 -3.54 13.24 28.49
C SER A 182 -3.47 14.78 28.42
N LEU A 183 -3.21 15.34 27.22
CA LEU A 183 -3.12 16.78 26.98
C LEU A 183 -4.41 17.40 26.40
N THR A 184 -5.45 16.59 26.16
CA THR A 184 -6.77 16.98 25.68
C THR A 184 -7.82 16.82 26.77
#